data_ad806c0271b5f33eb79e3441d2ebfe68
#
_entry.id   ad806c0271b5f33eb79e3441d2ebfe68
#
_cell.length_a   1.000
_cell.length_b   1.000
_cell.length_c   1.000
_cell.angle_alpha   90.00
_cell.angle_beta   90.00
_cell.angle_gamma   90.00
#
_symmetry.space_group_name_H-M   'P 1'
#
loop_
_entity.id
_entity.type
_entity.pdbx_description
1 polymer ?
#
loop_
_entity_poly.entity_id
_entity_poly.type
_entity_poly.pdbx_seq_one_letter_code
_entity_poly.pdbx_strand_id
1 'polypeptide(L)'
;DADFIAYIPDYELRTVESRQVLPNRLSYKEAVAASSIANVAIAALLKGDMKIAGRAIESDLFHEKYRQPLIKEFSDIKFLARKNGSYATYISGAGPTVMVLSPKNKTEKIYQLLQKQNFKGQIFRLQVDTEGVRVEK
;
A
#
# COMPACT_ATOMS: atom_id res chain seq x y z
N ASP A 1 16.45 1.75 -3.74
CA ASP A 1 16.15 1.70 -5.18
C ASP A 1 14.67 1.34 -5.46
N ALA A 2 13.74 1.98 -4.75
CA ALA A 2 12.31 1.84 -4.94
C ALA A 2 11.65 3.22 -4.98
N ASP A 3 10.54 3.32 -5.73
CA ASP A 3 9.65 4.47 -5.78
C ASP A 3 8.23 4.04 -5.39
N PHE A 4 7.38 5.03 -5.17
CA PHE A 4 5.97 4.82 -4.86
C PHE A 4 5.08 5.40 -5.96
N ILE A 5 3.93 4.74 -6.17
CA ILE A 5 2.81 5.28 -6.93
C ILE A 5 1.62 5.33 -5.97
N ALA A 6 0.97 6.48 -5.88
CA ALA A 6 -0.25 6.67 -5.11
C ALA A 6 -1.43 6.83 -6.05
N TYR A 7 -2.48 6.05 -5.86
CA TYR A 7 -3.78 6.26 -6.44
C TYR A 7 -4.72 6.82 -5.38
N ILE A 8 -5.30 7.97 -5.64
CA ILE A 8 -6.25 8.67 -4.76
C ILE A 8 -7.60 8.68 -5.48
N PRO A 9 -8.58 7.88 -5.02
CA PRO A 9 -9.94 7.89 -5.60
C PRO A 9 -10.60 9.26 -5.47
N ASP A 10 -11.59 9.54 -6.31
CA ASP A 10 -12.41 10.74 -6.27
C ASP A 10 -13.57 10.67 -5.25
N TYR A 11 -13.70 9.55 -4.56
CA TYR A 11 -14.66 9.36 -3.47
C TYR A 11 -13.99 9.37 -2.10
N GLU A 12 -14.75 9.79 -1.12
CA GLU A 12 -14.32 9.80 0.28
C GLU A 12 -14.66 8.47 0.96
N LEU A 13 -13.72 7.93 1.74
CA LEU A 13 -13.94 6.86 2.69
C LEU A 13 -13.68 7.39 4.10
N ARG A 14 -14.76 7.60 4.86
CA ARG A 14 -14.62 8.14 6.21
C ARG A 14 -13.85 7.18 7.11
N THR A 15 -12.94 7.71 7.91
CA THR A 15 -12.10 6.91 8.83
C THR A 15 -12.97 6.04 9.77
N VAL A 16 -14.14 6.53 10.16
CA VAL A 16 -15.09 5.77 11.00
C VAL A 16 -15.55 4.50 10.28
N GLU A 17 -15.95 4.60 9.00
CA GLU A 17 -16.37 3.46 8.18
C GLU A 17 -15.24 2.45 8.01
N SER A 18 -14.05 2.94 7.72
CA SER A 18 -12.85 2.10 7.59
C SER A 18 -12.45 1.41 8.90
N ARG A 19 -12.81 1.95 10.05
CA ARG A 19 -12.58 1.32 11.36
C ARG A 19 -13.67 0.30 11.71
N GLN A 20 -14.92 0.51 11.29
CA GLN A 20 -16.04 -0.36 11.60
C GLN A 20 -15.92 -1.77 11.00
N VAL A 21 -15.19 -1.92 9.89
CA VAL A 21 -14.98 -3.24 9.27
C VAL A 21 -13.92 -4.08 9.97
N LEU A 22 -13.19 -3.50 10.93
CA LEU A 22 -12.17 -4.22 11.68
C LEU A 22 -12.79 -5.12 12.75
N PRO A 23 -12.24 -6.30 13.01
CA PRO A 23 -12.71 -7.17 14.08
C PRO A 23 -12.41 -6.54 15.45
N ASN A 24 -13.33 -6.73 16.40
CA ASN A 24 -13.13 -6.29 17.79
C ASN A 24 -12.03 -7.08 18.51
N ARG A 25 -11.70 -8.27 18.05
CA ARG A 25 -10.74 -9.19 18.67
C ARG A 25 -10.02 -10.01 17.60
N LEU A 26 -8.77 -10.34 17.88
CA LEU A 26 -8.00 -11.37 17.17
C LEU A 26 -7.72 -12.51 18.15
N SER A 27 -7.66 -13.72 17.66
CA SER A 27 -7.14 -14.83 18.45
C SER A 27 -5.66 -14.58 18.77
N TYR A 28 -5.15 -15.16 19.86
CA TYR A 28 -3.73 -15.05 20.23
C TYR A 28 -2.81 -15.48 19.07
N LYS A 29 -3.15 -16.56 18.38
CA LYS A 29 -2.40 -17.07 17.23
C LYS A 29 -2.38 -16.06 16.06
N GLU A 30 -3.51 -15.46 15.73
CA GLU A 30 -3.60 -14.44 14.68
C GLU A 30 -2.83 -13.16 15.07
N ALA A 31 -2.94 -12.72 16.32
CA ALA A 31 -2.21 -11.55 16.80
C ALA A 31 -0.69 -11.74 16.73
N VAL A 32 -0.19 -12.92 17.14
CA VAL A 32 1.23 -13.27 17.03
C VAL A 32 1.68 -13.28 15.57
N ALA A 33 0.89 -13.90 14.67
CA ALA A 33 1.21 -13.92 13.24
C ALA A 33 1.25 -12.50 12.64
N ALA A 34 0.23 -11.67 12.94
CA ALA A 34 0.15 -10.29 12.45
C ALA A 34 1.33 -9.44 12.93
N SER A 35 1.69 -9.55 14.21
CA SER A 35 2.85 -8.85 14.79
C SER A 35 4.16 -9.32 14.15
N SER A 36 4.33 -10.62 13.93
CA SER A 36 5.53 -11.17 13.28
C SER A 36 5.70 -10.64 11.86
N ILE A 37 4.62 -10.57 11.08
CA ILE A 37 4.62 -10.03 9.72
C ILE A 37 5.05 -8.55 9.73
N ALA A 38 4.50 -7.74 10.64
CA ALA A 38 4.87 -6.33 10.76
C ALA A 38 6.36 -6.16 11.10
N ASN A 39 6.89 -6.98 12.02
CA ASN A 39 8.31 -6.95 12.37
C ASN A 39 9.20 -7.33 11.19
N VAL A 40 8.82 -8.34 10.41
CA VAL A 40 9.56 -8.73 9.19
C VAL A 40 9.53 -7.61 8.15
N ALA A 41 8.39 -6.93 7.96
CA ALA A 41 8.28 -5.81 7.04
C ALA A 41 9.28 -4.69 7.38
N ILE A 42 9.32 -4.27 8.64
CA ILE A 42 10.24 -3.22 9.11
C ILE A 42 11.70 -3.67 8.98
N ALA A 43 12.04 -4.88 9.43
CA ALA A 43 13.41 -5.40 9.33
C ALA A 43 13.89 -5.47 7.86
N ALA A 44 13.03 -5.89 6.95
CA ALA A 44 13.33 -5.98 5.52
C ALA A 44 13.51 -4.58 4.89
N LEU A 45 12.66 -3.61 5.25
CA LEU A 45 12.80 -2.22 4.80
C LEU A 45 14.13 -1.62 5.24
N LEU A 46 14.49 -1.78 6.53
CA LEU A 46 15.75 -1.28 7.07
C LEU A 46 16.97 -1.93 6.40
N LYS A 47 16.83 -3.19 5.99
CA LYS A 47 17.89 -3.93 5.29
C LYS A 47 17.96 -3.63 3.79
N GLY A 48 16.97 -2.92 3.24
CA GLY A 48 16.86 -2.66 1.81
C GLY A 48 16.34 -3.86 1.00
N ASP A 49 15.85 -4.91 1.66
CA ASP A 49 15.24 -6.06 0.95
C ASP A 49 13.78 -5.78 0.60
N MET A 50 13.59 -5.04 -0.50
CA MET A 50 12.26 -4.64 -0.96
C MET A 50 11.38 -5.83 -1.38
N LYS A 51 11.95 -6.97 -1.74
CA LYS A 51 11.17 -8.16 -2.10
C LYS A 51 10.53 -8.80 -0.87
N ILE A 52 11.30 -8.97 0.19
CA ILE A 52 10.79 -9.48 1.47
C ILE A 52 9.85 -8.47 2.10
N ALA A 53 10.23 -7.18 2.12
CA ALA A 53 9.38 -6.10 2.62
C ALA A 53 8.01 -6.07 1.93
N GLY A 54 8.00 -6.13 0.60
CA GLY A 54 6.75 -6.12 -0.18
C GLY A 54 5.84 -7.31 0.12
N ARG A 55 6.39 -8.52 0.23
CA ARG A 55 5.61 -9.70 0.62
C ARG A 55 5.01 -9.55 2.01
N ALA A 56 5.79 -9.06 2.97
CA ALA A 56 5.32 -8.87 4.33
C ALA A 56 4.23 -7.77 4.39
N ILE A 57 4.41 -6.65 3.69
CA ILE A 57 3.41 -5.57 3.59
C ILE A 57 2.09 -6.11 3.04
N GLU A 58 2.11 -6.87 1.94
CA GLU A 58 0.89 -7.45 1.34
C GLU A 58 0.25 -8.57 2.18
N SER A 59 0.94 -9.04 3.21
CA SER A 59 0.47 -10.10 4.11
C SER A 59 -0.15 -9.55 5.41
N ASP A 60 -0.44 -8.26 5.50
CA ASP A 60 -1.04 -7.67 6.68
C ASP A 60 -2.33 -8.40 7.12
N LEU A 61 -2.38 -8.74 8.39
CA LEU A 61 -3.51 -9.44 9.01
C LEU A 61 -4.32 -8.55 9.96
N PHE A 62 -3.83 -7.33 10.27
CA PHE A 62 -4.50 -6.44 11.19
C PHE A 62 -5.66 -5.69 10.56
N HIS A 63 -5.48 -5.16 9.34
CA HIS A 63 -6.47 -4.25 8.77
C HIS A 63 -6.70 -4.40 7.26
N GLU A 64 -5.68 -4.66 6.44
CA GLU A 64 -5.81 -4.56 4.99
C GLU A 64 -6.87 -5.50 4.41
N LYS A 65 -6.88 -6.77 4.81
CA LYS A 65 -7.86 -7.75 4.33
C LYS A 65 -9.32 -7.36 4.59
N TYR A 66 -9.56 -6.56 5.64
CA TYR A 66 -10.90 -6.09 5.99
C TYR A 66 -11.29 -4.82 5.23
N ARG A 67 -10.31 -3.96 4.91
CA ARG A 67 -10.51 -2.68 4.25
C ARG A 67 -10.51 -2.77 2.73
N GLN A 68 -9.82 -3.75 2.15
CA GLN A 68 -9.76 -3.93 0.69
C GLN A 68 -11.12 -3.88 0.01
N PRO A 69 -12.19 -4.54 0.52
CA PRO A 69 -13.51 -4.49 -0.13
C PRO A 69 -14.16 -3.11 -0.20
N LEU A 70 -13.68 -2.15 0.59
CA LEU A 70 -14.17 -0.77 0.59
C LEU A 70 -13.59 0.06 -0.56
N ILE A 71 -12.54 -0.41 -1.23
CA ILE A 71 -11.82 0.31 -2.28
C ILE A 71 -12.00 -0.45 -3.60
N LYS A 72 -12.84 0.08 -4.47
CA LYS A 72 -13.29 -0.58 -5.69
C LYS A 72 -12.15 -0.98 -6.62
N GLU A 73 -11.16 -0.10 -6.76
CA GLU A 73 -10.04 -0.23 -7.70
C GLU A 73 -8.87 -1.05 -7.14
N PHE A 74 -8.90 -1.39 -5.84
CA PHE A 74 -7.76 -2.02 -5.15
C PHE A 74 -7.28 -3.29 -5.86
N SER A 75 -8.20 -4.19 -6.16
CA SER A 75 -7.88 -5.49 -6.77
C SER A 75 -7.28 -5.34 -8.16
N ASP A 76 -7.81 -4.42 -8.96
CA ASP A 76 -7.33 -4.17 -10.33
C ASP A 76 -5.93 -3.52 -10.30
N ILE A 77 -5.73 -2.54 -9.42
CA ILE A 77 -4.42 -1.90 -9.22
C ILE A 77 -3.40 -2.95 -8.78
N LYS A 78 -3.74 -3.77 -7.79
CA LYS A 78 -2.87 -4.84 -7.28
C LYS A 78 -2.50 -5.84 -8.38
N PHE A 79 -3.46 -6.28 -9.15
CA PHE A 79 -3.24 -7.21 -10.27
C PHE A 79 -2.29 -6.62 -11.32
N LEU A 80 -2.58 -5.40 -11.79
CA LEU A 80 -1.77 -4.71 -12.81
C LEU A 80 -0.34 -4.45 -12.31
N ALA A 81 -0.21 -3.92 -11.10
CA ALA A 81 1.09 -3.61 -10.52
C ALA A 81 1.95 -4.89 -10.35
N ARG A 82 1.37 -5.95 -9.77
CA ARG A 82 2.04 -7.23 -9.55
C ARG A 82 2.48 -7.90 -10.85
N LYS A 83 1.61 -7.92 -11.88
CA LYS A 83 1.93 -8.45 -13.21
C LYS A 83 3.11 -7.72 -13.86
N ASN A 84 3.32 -6.45 -13.52
CA ASN A 84 4.42 -5.63 -14.02
C ASN A 84 5.60 -5.52 -13.05
N GLY A 85 5.60 -6.30 -11.98
CA GLY A 85 6.73 -6.52 -11.09
C GLY A 85 6.90 -5.49 -10.00
N SER A 86 5.79 -4.93 -9.47
CA SER A 86 5.81 -4.20 -8.20
C SER A 86 6.26 -5.10 -7.05
N TYR A 87 6.77 -4.50 -6.00
CA TYR A 87 7.09 -5.18 -4.75
C TYR A 87 5.85 -5.41 -3.90
N ALA A 88 4.97 -4.41 -3.81
CA ALA A 88 3.74 -4.47 -3.03
C ALA A 88 2.68 -3.50 -3.57
N THR A 89 1.42 -3.82 -3.26
CA THR A 89 0.27 -2.91 -3.35
C THR A 89 -0.49 -2.97 -2.04
N TYR A 90 -0.74 -1.83 -1.41
CA TYR A 90 -1.32 -1.76 -0.08
C TYR A 90 -2.13 -0.47 0.12
N ILE A 91 -2.93 -0.43 1.18
CA ILE A 91 -3.76 0.71 1.54
C ILE A 91 -2.96 1.68 2.40
N SER A 92 -2.97 2.96 2.06
CA SER A 92 -2.37 4.01 2.89
C SER A 92 -3.27 4.32 4.09
N GLY A 93 -2.83 3.93 5.29
CA GLY A 93 -3.56 4.19 6.53
C GLY A 93 -4.97 3.60 6.54
N ALA A 94 -5.99 4.46 6.70
CA ALA A 94 -7.39 4.04 6.68
C ALA A 94 -7.95 3.85 5.26
N GLY A 95 -7.26 4.27 4.25
CA GLY A 95 -7.72 4.38 2.86
C GLY A 95 -8.43 5.73 2.61
N PRO A 96 -9.02 5.95 1.42
CA PRO A 96 -9.06 5.03 0.28
C PRO A 96 -7.81 5.03 -0.61
N THR A 97 -6.77 5.78 -0.28
CA THR A 97 -5.54 5.85 -1.08
C THR A 97 -4.87 4.48 -1.16
N VAL A 98 -4.57 4.06 -2.38
CA VAL A 98 -3.83 2.82 -2.67
C VAL A 98 -2.39 3.16 -3.05
N MET A 99 -1.44 2.50 -2.41
CA MET A 99 -0.02 2.66 -2.66
C MET A 99 0.54 1.46 -3.41
N VAL A 100 1.41 1.73 -4.38
CA VAL A 100 2.22 0.71 -5.05
C VAL A 100 3.69 1.00 -4.78
N LEU A 101 4.40 0.05 -4.18
CA LEU A 101 5.85 0.05 -4.04
C LEU A 101 6.46 -0.71 -5.21
N SER A 102 7.33 -0.06 -5.99
CA SER A 102 7.91 -0.66 -7.19
C SER A 102 9.40 -0.41 -7.34
N PRO A 103 10.13 -1.30 -8.05
CA PRO A 103 11.50 -0.99 -8.47
C PRO A 103 11.53 0.28 -9.32
N LYS A 104 12.52 1.15 -9.13
CA LYS A 104 12.66 2.40 -9.90
C LYS A 104 12.59 2.20 -11.41
N ASN A 105 13.22 1.15 -11.93
CA ASN A 105 13.22 0.83 -13.36
C ASN A 105 11.87 0.32 -13.90
N LYS A 106 10.88 0.08 -13.05
CA LYS A 106 9.53 -0.37 -13.43
C LYS A 106 8.45 0.64 -13.12
N THR A 107 8.74 1.62 -12.26
CA THR A 107 7.76 2.60 -11.78
C THR A 107 7.06 3.32 -12.92
N GLU A 108 7.80 3.83 -13.90
CA GLU A 108 7.22 4.55 -15.03
C GLU A 108 6.24 3.69 -15.83
N LYS A 109 6.63 2.45 -16.13
CA LYS A 109 5.75 1.52 -16.85
C LYS A 109 4.46 1.24 -16.09
N ILE A 110 4.56 0.96 -14.78
CA ILE A 110 3.38 0.69 -13.93
C ILE A 110 2.49 1.93 -13.87
N TYR A 111 3.08 3.11 -13.65
CA TYR A 111 2.37 4.38 -13.61
C TYR A 111 1.55 4.63 -14.88
N GLN A 112 2.17 4.50 -16.06
CA GLN A 112 1.49 4.68 -17.35
C GLN A 112 0.36 3.66 -17.58
N LEU A 113 0.56 2.41 -17.13
CA LEU A 113 -0.48 1.38 -17.23
C LEU A 113 -1.68 1.70 -16.33
N LEU A 114 -1.45 2.19 -15.13
CA LEU A 114 -2.52 2.61 -14.22
C LEU A 114 -3.24 3.85 -14.76
N GLN A 115 -2.52 4.83 -15.33
CA GLN A 115 -3.15 6.01 -15.95
C GLN A 115 -4.08 5.68 -17.14
N LYS A 116 -3.80 4.60 -17.85
CA LYS A 116 -4.64 4.13 -18.97
C LYS A 116 -5.93 3.45 -18.51
N GLN A 117 -6.05 3.14 -17.23
CA GLN A 117 -7.29 2.63 -16.66
C GLN A 117 -8.29 3.78 -16.48
N ASN A 118 -9.57 3.49 -16.65
CA ASN A 118 -10.65 4.46 -16.39
C ASN A 118 -10.97 4.58 -14.91
N PHE A 119 -9.95 4.61 -14.05
CA PHE A 119 -10.13 4.83 -12.63
C PHE A 119 -10.53 6.28 -12.36
N LYS A 120 -11.58 6.46 -11.55
CA LYS A 120 -12.01 7.79 -11.12
C LYS A 120 -11.18 8.26 -9.94
N GLY A 121 -10.15 9.06 -10.23
CA GLY A 121 -9.22 9.55 -9.23
C GLY A 121 -7.93 10.08 -9.83
N GLN A 122 -6.97 10.34 -8.98
CA GLN A 122 -5.67 10.88 -9.36
C GLN A 122 -4.56 9.86 -9.09
N ILE A 123 -3.54 9.85 -9.94
CA ILE A 123 -2.38 8.96 -9.80
C ILE A 123 -1.13 9.81 -9.77
N PHE A 124 -0.29 9.59 -8.75
CA PHE A 124 0.96 10.32 -8.54
C PHE A 124 2.14 9.36 -8.46
N ARG A 125 3.28 9.79 -9.00
CA ARG A 125 4.57 9.20 -8.67
C ARG A 125 5.17 9.95 -7.50
N LEU A 126 5.63 9.23 -6.50
CA LEU A 126 6.18 9.79 -5.28
C LEU A 126 7.58 9.23 -5.02
N GLN A 127 8.41 10.05 -4.45
CA GLN A 127 9.74 9.68 -3.96
C GLN A 127 9.76 9.79 -2.44
N VAL A 128 10.67 9.03 -1.82
CA VAL A 128 10.89 9.14 -0.38
C VAL A 128 11.59 10.47 -0.07
N ASP A 129 11.04 11.24 0.83
CA ASP A 129 11.72 12.40 1.40
C ASP A 129 12.77 11.93 2.41
N THR A 130 14.01 12.33 2.17
CA THR A 130 15.15 11.95 3.01
C THR A 130 15.60 13.05 3.97
N GLU A 131 15.02 14.25 3.86
CA GLU A 131 15.39 15.40 4.69
C GLU A 131 14.48 15.61 5.91
N GLY A 132 13.26 15.05 5.87
CA GLY A 132 12.29 15.18 6.94
C GLY A 132 11.59 16.53 6.98
N VAL A 133 11.27 17.01 8.18
CA VAL A 133 10.50 18.25 8.36
C VAL A 133 11.30 19.48 7.95
N ARG A 134 10.70 20.34 7.12
CA ARG A 134 11.23 21.63 6.70
C ARG A 134 10.26 22.72 7.13
N VAL A 135 10.83 23.85 7.55
CA VAL A 135 10.06 25.08 7.85
C VAL A 135 10.37 26.05 6.75
N GLU A 136 9.39 26.35 5.90
CA GLU A 136 9.46 27.46 4.94
C GLU A 136 9.21 28.76 5.68
N LYS A 137 10.09 29.77 5.45
CA LYS A 137 9.98 31.11 6.04
C LYS A 137 9.19 32.02 5.12
#